data_41b648da104d1c02962f0c9b3b739084
#
_entry.id   41b648da104d1c02962f0c9b3b739084
#
_cell.length_a   1.000
_cell.length_b   1.000
_cell.length_c   1.000
_cell.angle_alpha   90.00
_cell.angle_beta   90.00
_cell.angle_gamma   90.00
#
_symmetry.space_group_name_H-M   'P 1'
#
loop_
_entity.id
_entity.type
_entity.pdbx_description
1 polymer ?
#
loop_
_entity_poly.entity_id
_entity_poly.type
_entity_poly.pdbx_seq_one_letter_code
_entity_poly.pdbx_strand_id
1 'polypeptide(L)'
;ETDKGMLTPYQMDRFFTDLADPRVVSAMILMHTRFPTNTFPRWDLAQPFRMLAHNGEINTLRGNINWMRARRPTFESDLYEDVHDLMPIVIPRGSDSACLDNVLEFLVQSGYSLAQAMMMLVPEAWENHPSMSEEQKAFYEFHEHLMEPWDGPAALAFTDGIQIGSCLLYTSDAADDVIS
;
A
#
# COMPACT_ATOMS: atom_id res chain seq x y z
N GLU A 1 11.64 12.03 -1.86
CA GLU A 1 11.19 13.14 -1.01
C GLU A 1 9.67 13.16 -0.95
N THR A 2 9.09 13.52 0.20
CA THR A 2 7.63 13.59 0.37
C THR A 2 7.26 14.92 1.03
N ASP A 3 6.56 15.77 0.30
CA ASP A 3 6.07 17.05 0.77
C ASP A 3 4.63 16.93 1.27
N LYS A 4 4.36 17.40 2.48
CA LYS A 4 3.04 17.34 3.10
C LYS A 4 2.62 18.71 3.62
N GLY A 5 1.42 19.15 3.27
CA GLY A 5 0.89 20.44 3.68
C GLY A 5 -0.63 20.47 3.72
N MET A 6 -1.19 21.28 4.61
CA MET A 6 -2.61 21.62 4.61
C MET A 6 -2.82 22.81 3.67
N LEU A 7 -2.81 22.53 2.37
CA LEU A 7 -2.79 23.51 1.30
C LEU A 7 -3.87 23.18 0.27
N THR A 8 -4.36 24.22 -0.40
CA THR A 8 -5.07 24.00 -1.66
C THR A 8 -4.07 23.75 -2.79
N PRO A 9 -4.45 23.08 -3.88
CA PRO A 9 -3.54 22.86 -5.02
C PRO A 9 -2.86 24.12 -5.54
N TYR A 10 -3.55 25.27 -5.51
CA TYR A 10 -3.03 26.57 -5.97
C TYR A 10 -2.00 27.23 -5.03
N GLN A 11 -1.75 26.63 -3.86
CA GLN A 11 -0.78 27.13 -2.89
C GLN A 11 0.50 26.31 -2.89
N MET A 12 0.49 25.15 -3.57
CA MET A 12 1.59 24.17 -3.52
C MET A 12 2.93 24.79 -3.98
N ASP A 13 2.95 25.38 -5.16
CA ASP A 13 4.13 26.01 -5.76
C ASP A 13 4.64 27.23 -4.99
N ARG A 14 3.77 27.88 -4.24
CA ARG A 14 4.13 29.03 -3.41
C ARG A 14 4.67 28.64 -2.04
N PHE A 15 4.23 27.51 -1.54
CA PHE A 15 4.63 27.00 -0.23
C PHE A 15 5.89 26.12 -0.35
N PHE A 16 5.88 25.20 -1.29
CA PHE A 16 7.04 24.38 -1.65
C PHE A 16 7.73 25.02 -2.85
N THR A 17 8.63 25.95 -2.57
CA THR A 17 9.27 26.80 -3.60
C THR A 17 10.20 26.01 -4.53
N ASP A 18 10.67 24.86 -4.11
CA ASP A 18 11.45 23.91 -4.88
C ASP A 18 10.65 23.27 -6.01
N LEU A 19 9.33 23.11 -5.88
CA LEU A 19 8.47 22.62 -6.96
C LEU A 19 8.41 23.58 -8.16
N ALA A 20 8.74 24.84 -7.96
CA ALA A 20 8.86 25.85 -9.02
C ALA A 20 10.29 25.95 -9.60
N ASP A 21 11.27 25.27 -9.03
CA ASP A 21 12.67 25.29 -9.50
C ASP A 21 12.82 24.36 -10.71
N PRO A 22 13.24 24.87 -11.89
CA PRO A 22 13.39 24.05 -13.10
C PRO A 22 14.47 22.97 -13.00
N ARG A 23 15.26 22.94 -11.94
CA ARG A 23 16.23 21.89 -11.65
C ARG A 23 15.57 20.67 -10.97
N VAL A 24 14.39 20.84 -10.38
CA VAL A 24 13.61 19.75 -9.80
C VAL A 24 12.87 19.03 -10.92
N VAL A 25 13.42 17.91 -11.34
CA VAL A 25 12.89 17.09 -12.42
C VAL A 25 12.62 15.69 -11.88
N SER A 26 11.41 15.18 -12.09
CA SER A 26 11.02 13.84 -11.71
C SER A 26 10.28 13.15 -12.84
N ALA A 27 10.57 11.87 -13.04
CA ALA A 27 9.87 11.01 -13.99
C ALA A 27 8.48 10.57 -13.46
N MET A 28 8.28 10.62 -12.13
CA MET A 28 7.06 10.14 -11.47
C MET A 28 6.71 11.05 -10.28
N ILE A 29 5.42 11.20 -10.06
CA ILE A 29 4.88 11.87 -8.87
C ILE A 29 3.72 11.04 -8.35
N LEU A 30 3.78 10.65 -7.08
CA LEU A 30 2.66 10.08 -6.35
C LEU A 30 2.01 11.18 -5.49
N MET A 31 0.73 11.42 -5.69
CA MET A 31 0.02 12.51 -5.01
C MET A 31 -1.24 12.00 -4.31
N HIS A 32 -1.59 12.67 -3.22
CA HIS A 32 -2.87 12.51 -2.55
C HIS A 32 -3.38 13.86 -2.01
N THR A 33 -4.64 14.19 -2.25
CA THR A 33 -5.18 15.52 -1.96
C THR A 33 -6.04 15.59 -0.71
N ARG A 34 -6.16 14.51 0.06
CA ARG A 34 -7.10 14.43 1.17
C ARG A 34 -6.49 13.76 2.39
N PHE A 35 -6.76 14.32 3.58
CA PHE A 35 -6.49 13.64 4.84
C PHE A 35 -7.48 12.50 5.09
N PRO A 36 -7.10 11.44 5.82
CA PRO A 36 -8.01 10.39 6.21
C PRO A 36 -9.12 10.95 7.10
N THR A 37 -10.35 10.47 6.89
CA THR A 37 -11.53 10.93 7.64
C THR A 37 -11.78 10.13 8.91
N ASN A 38 -11.21 8.93 9.03
CA ASN A 38 -11.48 7.96 10.10
C ASN A 38 -10.44 7.97 11.23
N THR A 39 -9.40 8.81 11.12
CA THR A 39 -8.36 8.96 12.14
C THR A 39 -8.14 10.43 12.45
N PHE A 40 -7.62 10.73 13.66
CA PHE A 40 -7.15 12.08 13.95
C PHE A 40 -6.04 12.47 12.97
N PRO A 41 -6.08 13.67 12.38
CA PRO A 41 -5.05 14.13 11.44
C PRO A 41 -3.69 14.17 12.14
N ARG A 42 -2.73 13.47 11.57
CA ARG A 42 -1.32 13.46 11.99
C ARG A 42 -0.47 13.46 10.73
N TRP A 43 0.70 14.07 10.80
CA TRP A 43 1.60 14.17 9.64
C TRP A 43 2.13 12.82 9.17
N ASP A 44 2.34 11.89 10.08
CA ASP A 44 2.75 10.52 9.77
C ASP A 44 1.63 9.68 9.10
N LEU A 45 0.37 10.11 9.24
CA LEU A 45 -0.77 9.51 8.57
C LEU A 45 -1.25 10.28 7.33
N ALA A 46 -0.61 11.41 7.02
CA ALA A 46 -0.87 12.13 5.78
C ALA A 46 -0.27 11.39 4.59
N GLN A 47 -1.06 11.24 3.53
CA GLN A 47 -0.65 10.55 2.30
C GLN A 47 -0.02 11.54 1.30
N PRO A 48 0.80 11.05 0.34
CA PRO A 48 1.22 9.66 0.18
C PRO A 48 2.14 9.19 1.30
N PHE A 49 2.17 7.87 1.54
CA PHE A 49 3.14 7.23 2.42
C PHE A 49 4.47 7.05 1.69
N ARG A 50 5.28 6.07 2.10
CA ARG A 50 6.58 5.81 1.47
C ARG A 50 6.45 5.19 0.10
N MET A 51 5.48 4.30 -0.09
CA MET A 51 5.30 3.53 -1.31
C MET A 51 3.90 3.65 -1.89
N LEU A 52 2.88 3.99 -1.10
CA LEU A 52 1.50 4.03 -1.58
C LEU A 52 0.71 5.27 -1.18
N ALA A 53 -0.33 5.52 -1.96
CA ALA A 53 -1.44 6.40 -1.67
C ALA A 53 -2.75 5.61 -1.83
N HIS A 54 -3.71 5.86 -0.96
CA HIS A 54 -4.93 5.08 -0.83
C HIS A 54 -6.14 5.98 -0.64
N ASN A 55 -7.23 5.64 -1.32
CA ASN A 55 -8.55 6.22 -1.09
C ASN A 55 -9.57 5.09 -0.92
N GLY A 56 -10.31 5.09 0.19
CA GLY A 56 -11.26 4.05 0.55
C GLY A 56 -11.03 3.52 1.97
N GLU A 57 -11.38 2.28 2.20
CA GLU A 57 -11.23 1.59 3.49
C GLU A 57 -10.73 0.15 3.30
N ILE A 58 -9.77 -0.28 4.12
CA ILE A 58 -9.33 -1.67 4.22
C ILE A 58 -10.00 -2.29 5.44
N ASN A 59 -11.00 -3.13 5.21
CA ASN A 59 -11.87 -3.66 6.25
C ASN A 59 -11.22 -4.79 7.06
N THR A 60 -10.23 -5.46 6.51
CA THR A 60 -9.54 -6.62 7.11
C THR A 60 -8.40 -6.24 8.06
N LEU A 61 -8.12 -4.95 8.23
CA LEU A 61 -6.96 -4.40 8.96
C LEU A 61 -6.64 -5.13 10.27
N ARG A 62 -7.65 -5.37 11.12
CA ARG A 62 -7.43 -6.00 12.43
C ARG A 62 -6.89 -7.41 12.30
N GLY A 63 -7.42 -8.18 11.35
CA GLY A 63 -6.94 -9.52 11.02
C GLY A 63 -5.50 -9.48 10.52
N ASN A 64 -5.23 -8.61 9.54
CA ASN A 64 -3.91 -8.44 8.94
C ASN A 64 -2.84 -8.08 9.99
N ILE A 65 -3.12 -7.13 10.88
CA ILE A 65 -2.20 -6.79 11.99
C ILE A 65 -1.92 -7.98 12.89
N ASN A 66 -2.95 -8.74 13.26
CA ASN A 66 -2.80 -9.90 14.13
C ASN A 66 -1.96 -11.00 13.47
N TRP A 67 -2.17 -11.25 12.19
CA TRP A 67 -1.39 -12.20 11.42
C TRP A 67 0.07 -11.78 11.25
N MET A 68 0.33 -10.50 10.97
CA MET A 68 1.70 -9.98 10.93
C MET A 68 2.43 -10.17 12.28
N ARG A 69 1.72 -10.00 13.40
CA ARG A 69 2.26 -10.28 14.74
C ARG A 69 2.51 -11.77 14.97
N ALA A 70 1.59 -12.63 14.53
CA ALA A 70 1.71 -14.08 14.69
C ALA A 70 2.89 -14.65 13.88
N ARG A 71 3.15 -14.10 12.69
CA ARG A 71 4.27 -14.51 11.83
C ARG A 71 5.64 -13.99 12.29
N ARG A 72 5.69 -13.00 13.17
CA ARG A 72 6.95 -12.41 13.60
C ARG A 72 8.07 -13.41 13.93
N PRO A 73 7.80 -14.52 14.65
CA PRO A 73 8.84 -15.48 14.99
C PRO A 73 9.37 -16.31 13.79
N THR A 74 8.66 -16.28 12.66
CA THR A 74 9.01 -17.06 11.45
C THR A 74 9.66 -16.22 10.37
N PHE A 75 9.86 -14.90 10.59
CA PHE A 75 10.54 -14.07 9.63
C PHE A 75 12.02 -14.37 9.60
N GLU A 76 12.52 -14.68 8.43
CA GLU A 76 13.93 -14.91 8.13
C GLU A 76 14.27 -14.18 6.83
N SER A 77 15.48 -13.67 6.71
CA SER A 77 15.97 -13.00 5.52
C SER A 77 17.49 -13.00 5.48
N ASP A 78 18.06 -13.36 4.33
CA ASP A 78 19.50 -13.27 4.08
C ASP A 78 19.96 -11.82 3.80
N LEU A 79 19.03 -10.88 3.66
CA LEU A 79 19.31 -9.47 3.37
C LEU A 79 19.57 -8.64 4.63
N TYR A 80 19.21 -9.16 5.80
CA TYR A 80 19.37 -8.47 7.09
C TYR A 80 20.18 -9.33 8.04
N GLU A 81 21.05 -8.70 8.82
CA GLU A 81 21.82 -9.38 9.86
C GLU A 81 20.88 -9.96 10.94
N ASP A 82 19.88 -9.19 11.35
CA ASP A 82 18.75 -9.66 12.14
C ASP A 82 17.45 -8.97 11.67
N VAL A 83 16.55 -9.72 11.05
CA VAL A 83 15.25 -9.19 10.58
C VAL A 83 14.39 -8.70 11.76
N HIS A 84 14.63 -9.17 12.96
CA HIS A 84 13.88 -8.76 14.16
C HIS A 84 14.18 -7.33 14.60
N ASP A 85 15.28 -6.73 14.16
CA ASP A 85 15.59 -5.31 14.38
C ASP A 85 14.59 -4.37 13.66
N LEU A 86 13.89 -4.89 12.65
CA LEU A 86 12.84 -4.15 11.93
C LEU A 86 11.49 -4.15 12.66
N MET A 87 11.37 -4.85 13.78
CA MET A 87 10.09 -4.98 14.48
C MET A 87 9.76 -3.77 15.36
N PRO A 88 8.50 -3.36 15.40
CA PRO A 88 7.36 -3.94 14.70
C PRO A 88 7.26 -3.44 13.26
N ILE A 89 6.99 -4.35 12.28
CA ILE A 89 6.78 -3.97 10.88
C ILE A 89 5.61 -2.99 10.79
N VAL A 90 4.48 -3.35 11.36
CA VAL A 90 3.29 -2.49 11.37
C VAL A 90 3.34 -1.53 12.54
N ILE A 91 3.30 -0.22 12.24
CA ILE A 91 3.34 0.82 13.28
C ILE A 91 2.10 0.77 14.17
N PRO A 92 2.27 0.87 15.50
CA PRO A 92 1.14 0.93 16.42
C PRO A 92 0.27 2.17 16.15
N ARG A 93 -1.06 1.98 16.09
CA ARG A 93 -2.04 3.05 15.83
C ARG A 93 -1.90 3.71 14.46
N GLY A 94 -1.35 3.00 13.47
CA GLY A 94 -1.39 3.40 12.07
C GLY A 94 -2.83 3.37 11.53
N SER A 95 -3.09 4.13 10.46
CA SER A 95 -4.29 3.93 9.66
C SER A 95 -4.20 2.59 8.91
N ASP A 96 -5.29 2.16 8.30
CA ASP A 96 -5.32 0.97 7.45
C ASP A 96 -4.25 1.01 6.36
N SER A 97 -4.22 2.10 5.62
CA SER A 97 -3.26 2.30 4.53
C SER A 97 -1.82 2.53 5.01
N ALA A 98 -1.61 3.15 6.17
CA ALA A 98 -0.27 3.24 6.75
C ALA A 98 0.27 1.86 7.14
N CYS A 99 -0.58 0.99 7.64
CA CYS A 99 -0.22 -0.39 7.97
C CYS A 99 0.07 -1.21 6.70
N LEU A 100 -0.73 -1.05 5.65
CA LEU A 100 -0.47 -1.68 4.35
C LEU A 100 0.85 -1.20 3.75
N ASP A 101 1.11 0.11 3.79
CA ASP A 101 2.38 0.70 3.32
C ASP A 101 3.60 0.10 4.02
N ASN A 102 3.52 -0.10 5.33
CA ASN A 102 4.61 -0.72 6.08
C ASN A 102 4.87 -2.17 5.64
N VAL A 103 3.81 -2.95 5.39
CA VAL A 103 3.97 -4.33 4.94
C VAL A 103 4.47 -4.38 3.50
N LEU A 104 3.98 -3.49 2.63
CA LEU A 104 4.47 -3.36 1.26
C LEU A 104 5.96 -3.01 1.23
N GLU A 105 6.37 -2.00 2.00
CA GLU A 105 7.78 -1.62 2.13
C GLU A 105 8.63 -2.79 2.62
N PHE A 106 8.17 -3.50 3.65
CA PHE A 106 8.88 -4.66 4.18
C PHE A 106 9.08 -5.75 3.13
N LEU A 107 8.06 -6.10 2.36
CA LEU A 107 8.15 -7.11 1.30
C LEU A 107 9.12 -6.68 0.20
N VAL A 108 9.01 -5.44 -0.27
CA VAL A 108 9.89 -4.92 -1.33
C VAL A 108 11.35 -4.87 -0.87
N GLN A 109 11.60 -4.40 0.34
CA GLN A 109 12.94 -4.37 0.94
C GLN A 109 13.48 -5.78 1.24
N SER A 110 12.60 -6.77 1.38
CA SER A 110 12.96 -8.19 1.52
C SER A 110 13.20 -8.90 0.17
N GLY A 111 13.17 -8.16 -0.95
CA GLY A 111 13.54 -8.67 -2.27
C GLY A 111 12.39 -9.05 -3.18
N TYR A 112 11.14 -8.89 -2.77
CA TYR A 112 10.00 -9.04 -3.68
C TYR A 112 9.92 -7.85 -4.63
N SER A 113 9.54 -8.10 -5.89
CA SER A 113 9.23 -6.98 -6.78
C SER A 113 7.96 -6.24 -6.29
N LEU A 114 7.86 -4.94 -6.62
CA LEU A 114 6.69 -4.14 -6.26
C LEU A 114 5.36 -4.79 -6.71
N ALA A 115 5.33 -5.27 -7.96
CA ALA A 115 4.15 -5.93 -8.51
C ALA A 115 3.82 -7.22 -7.75
N GLN A 116 4.83 -8.08 -7.47
CA GLN A 116 4.62 -9.32 -6.72
C GLN A 116 4.11 -9.03 -5.30
N ALA A 117 4.73 -8.10 -4.59
CA ALA A 117 4.32 -7.72 -3.24
C ALA A 117 2.86 -7.22 -3.21
N MET A 118 2.48 -6.38 -4.18
CA MET A 118 1.09 -5.91 -4.29
C MET A 118 0.11 -7.03 -4.62
N MET A 119 0.44 -7.94 -5.55
CA MET A 119 -0.41 -9.09 -5.86
C MET A 119 -0.57 -10.05 -4.69
N MET A 120 0.44 -10.17 -3.81
CA MET A 120 0.34 -10.94 -2.57
C MET A 120 -0.60 -10.30 -1.56
N LEU A 121 -0.48 -8.95 -1.39
CA LEU A 121 -1.25 -8.20 -0.41
C LEU A 121 -2.69 -7.95 -0.84
N VAL A 122 -2.89 -7.80 -2.15
CA VAL A 122 -4.15 -7.41 -2.79
C VAL A 122 -4.43 -8.34 -3.96
N PRO A 123 -4.72 -9.63 -3.67
CA PRO A 123 -4.97 -10.61 -4.73
C PRO A 123 -6.30 -10.32 -5.45
N GLU A 124 -6.35 -10.63 -6.73
CA GLU A 124 -7.61 -10.71 -7.46
C GLU A 124 -8.46 -11.90 -6.95
N ALA A 125 -9.76 -11.87 -7.24
CA ALA A 125 -10.65 -13.01 -7.00
C ALA A 125 -10.35 -14.12 -8.02
N TRP A 126 -9.41 -14.98 -7.70
CA TRP A 126 -8.78 -15.92 -8.63
C TRP A 126 -9.44 -17.29 -8.71
N GLU A 127 -10.05 -17.79 -7.63
CA GLU A 127 -10.54 -19.19 -7.52
C GLU A 127 -11.47 -19.59 -8.67
N ASN A 128 -12.43 -18.76 -9.00
CA ASN A 128 -13.43 -19.03 -10.05
C ASN A 128 -13.28 -18.10 -11.27
N HIS A 129 -12.12 -17.47 -11.45
CA HIS A 129 -11.91 -16.52 -12.54
C HIS A 129 -11.84 -17.24 -13.90
N PRO A 130 -12.77 -16.99 -14.83
CA PRO A 130 -12.93 -17.83 -16.03
C PRO A 130 -11.82 -17.64 -17.06
N SER A 131 -11.13 -16.49 -17.05
CA SER A 131 -10.10 -16.14 -18.03
C SER A 131 -8.68 -16.08 -17.45
N MET A 132 -8.51 -16.40 -16.16
CA MET A 132 -7.20 -16.42 -15.51
C MET A 132 -6.45 -17.70 -15.88
N SER A 133 -5.16 -17.57 -16.24
CA SER A 133 -4.33 -18.73 -16.57
C SER A 133 -4.04 -19.57 -15.33
N GLU A 134 -3.69 -20.85 -15.57
CA GLU A 134 -3.35 -21.77 -14.46
C GLU A 134 -2.09 -21.31 -13.71
N GLU A 135 -1.14 -20.66 -14.39
CA GLU A 135 0.05 -20.09 -13.76
C GLU A 135 -0.31 -18.93 -12.82
N GLN A 136 -1.26 -18.08 -13.22
CA GLN A 136 -1.74 -16.98 -12.38
C GLN A 136 -2.49 -17.50 -11.17
N LYS A 137 -3.35 -18.52 -11.34
CA LYS A 137 -4.06 -19.17 -10.22
C LYS A 137 -3.07 -19.80 -9.25
N ALA A 138 -2.09 -20.56 -9.74
CA ALA A 138 -1.05 -21.16 -8.92
C ALA A 138 -0.23 -20.12 -8.16
N PHE A 139 0.01 -18.95 -8.75
CA PHE A 139 0.65 -17.82 -8.07
C PHE A 139 -0.17 -17.37 -6.87
N TYR A 140 -1.46 -17.10 -7.03
CA TYR A 140 -2.32 -16.65 -5.94
C TYR A 140 -2.51 -17.73 -4.87
N GLU A 141 -2.77 -18.99 -5.28
CA GLU A 141 -2.87 -20.13 -4.37
C GLU A 141 -1.63 -20.30 -3.50
N PHE A 142 -0.43 -20.17 -4.08
CA PHE A 142 0.82 -20.23 -3.32
C PHE A 142 0.94 -19.07 -2.33
N HIS A 143 0.64 -17.83 -2.77
CA HIS A 143 0.88 -16.65 -1.96
C HIS A 143 -0.15 -16.44 -0.85
N GLU A 144 -1.38 -16.95 -0.98
CA GLU A 144 -2.37 -16.88 0.10
C GLU A 144 -1.97 -17.67 1.34
N HIS A 145 -1.10 -18.69 1.18
CA HIS A 145 -0.51 -19.40 2.31
C HIS A 145 0.61 -18.61 3.01
N LEU A 146 1.16 -17.63 2.34
CA LEU A 146 2.24 -16.78 2.86
C LEU A 146 1.73 -15.49 3.49
N MET A 147 0.68 -14.90 2.91
CA MET A 147 0.17 -13.59 3.33
C MET A 147 -1.35 -13.53 3.19
N GLU A 148 -2.03 -13.06 4.22
CA GLU A 148 -3.47 -12.82 4.16
C GLU A 148 -3.77 -11.60 3.31
N PRO A 149 -4.86 -11.65 2.50
CA PRO A 149 -5.27 -10.53 1.68
C PRO A 149 -5.67 -9.33 2.54
N TRP A 150 -5.35 -8.15 2.03
CA TRP A 150 -5.84 -6.87 2.51
C TRP A 150 -7.02 -6.49 1.64
N ASP A 151 -8.21 -6.42 2.22
CA ASP A 151 -9.46 -6.30 1.48
C ASP A 151 -10.33 -5.15 2.00
N GLY A 152 -11.10 -4.57 1.08
CA GLY A 152 -12.01 -3.46 1.30
C GLY A 152 -12.16 -2.61 0.03
N PRO A 153 -13.18 -1.75 -0.08
CA PRO A 153 -13.35 -0.86 -1.22
C PRO A 153 -12.23 0.17 -1.25
N ALA A 154 -11.26 0.02 -2.12
CA ALA A 154 -10.07 0.84 -2.13
C ALA A 154 -9.53 1.11 -3.54
N ALA A 155 -9.10 2.34 -3.76
CA ALA A 155 -8.24 2.72 -4.87
C ALA A 155 -6.82 2.93 -4.35
N LEU A 156 -5.87 2.20 -4.90
CA LEU A 156 -4.46 2.24 -4.53
C LEU A 156 -3.62 2.74 -5.69
N ALA A 157 -2.68 3.63 -5.41
CA ALA A 157 -1.57 3.98 -6.30
C ALA A 157 -0.28 3.77 -5.53
N PHE A 158 0.73 3.18 -6.17
CA PHE A 158 1.95 2.77 -5.48
C PHE A 158 3.19 2.86 -6.37
N THR A 159 4.35 3.01 -5.77
CA THR A 159 5.65 3.10 -6.45
C THR A 159 6.79 2.69 -5.52
N ASP A 160 7.84 2.13 -6.10
CA ASP A 160 9.14 1.89 -5.44
C ASP A 160 10.21 2.92 -5.88
N GLY A 161 9.80 3.95 -6.63
CA GLY A 161 10.70 4.94 -7.24
C GLY A 161 11.22 4.57 -8.62
N ILE A 162 10.99 3.33 -9.08
CA ILE A 162 11.37 2.82 -10.40
C ILE A 162 10.12 2.46 -11.21
N GLN A 163 9.18 1.82 -10.57
CA GLN A 163 7.90 1.39 -11.13
C GLN A 163 6.76 2.16 -10.49
N ILE A 164 5.66 2.32 -11.23
CA ILE A 164 4.40 2.85 -10.72
C ILE A 164 3.28 1.88 -11.08
N GLY A 165 2.37 1.68 -10.14
CA GLY A 165 1.19 0.85 -10.34
C GLY A 165 -0.04 1.45 -9.70
N SER A 166 -1.19 0.93 -10.11
CA SER A 166 -2.47 1.24 -9.48
C SER A 166 -3.37 0.01 -9.51
N CYS A 167 -4.20 -0.14 -8.49
CA CYS A 167 -5.25 -1.15 -8.47
C CYS A 167 -6.51 -0.61 -7.80
N LEU A 168 -7.63 -1.20 -8.17
CA LEU A 168 -8.92 -0.97 -7.57
C LEU A 168 -9.38 -2.26 -6.90
N LEU A 169 -9.65 -2.17 -5.62
CA LEU A 169 -10.29 -3.24 -4.85
C LEU A 169 -11.77 -2.97 -4.80
N TYR A 170 -12.55 -3.93 -5.22
CA TYR A 170 -14.00 -3.93 -5.07
C TYR A 170 -14.37 -5.13 -4.21
N THR A 171 -15.00 -4.87 -3.08
CA THR A 171 -15.75 -5.95 -2.41
C THR A 171 -16.96 -6.30 -3.27
N SER A 172 -17.43 -7.54 -3.21
CA SER A 172 -18.57 -8.04 -4.01
C SER A 172 -19.85 -7.20 -3.89
N ASP A 173 -19.97 -6.39 -2.85
CA ASP A 173 -21.13 -5.51 -2.62
C ASP A 173 -20.95 -4.08 -3.18
N ALA A 174 -19.72 -3.67 -3.51
CA ALA A 174 -19.47 -2.32 -4.02
C ALA A 174 -19.62 -2.20 -5.57
N ALA A 175 -19.74 -3.32 -6.27
CA ALA A 175 -19.88 -3.34 -7.72
C ALA A 175 -21.24 -2.82 -8.20
N ASP A 176 -22.26 -2.82 -7.34
CA ASP A 176 -23.62 -2.38 -7.69
C ASP A 176 -23.86 -0.88 -7.52
N ASP A 177 -22.99 -0.17 -6.78
CA ASP A 177 -23.17 1.26 -6.48
C ASP A 177 -22.48 2.22 -7.47
N VAL A 178 -21.77 1.73 -8.49
CA VAL A 178 -21.01 2.57 -9.43
C VAL A 178 -21.75 2.80 -10.76
N ILE A 179 -22.94 2.27 -10.91
CA ILE A 179 -23.77 2.49 -12.11
C ILE A 179 -25.05 3.22 -11.70
N SER A 180 -24.94 4.49 -11.36
CA SER A 180 -26.09 5.42 -11.39
C SER A 180 -25.63 6.84 -11.71
#